data_ba249939f8ef3371f9de06ed6a4e19f0
#
_entry.id   ba249939f8ef3371f9de06ed6a4e19f0
#
_cell.length_a   1.000
_cell.length_b   1.000
_cell.length_c   1.000
_cell.angle_alpha   90.00
_cell.angle_beta   90.00
_cell.angle_gamma   90.00
#
_symmetry.space_group_name_H-M   'P 1'
#
loop_
_entity.id
_entity.type
_entity.pdbx_description
1 polymer ?
#
loop_
_entity_poly.entity_id
_entity_poly.type
_entity_poly.pdbx_seq_one_letter_code
_entity_poly.pdbx_strand_id
1 'polypeptide(L)'
;RFGVMQRAELSRKGDGELSAHTLVMSATPIPRTLALILYGDLDVSRVDEMPPGRQKVSTFTVDESYRARLNGFIRKQAEEGHRTYIVCPAIEAQEKDEDGSVSGSIVGLDYRAGQEAQPELKSAVEYAEKLRTEIFPDLCVELMHGKMKTAEKDAVMARFAAGEIDVLVSTTVIEVGVNVPEATLMVVENAERFGLSQLHQLRGRVGRGKDKSWCILVSDSKGQTAKERLKTMCETNDGYKIAQKDLELRGPGDYFANEAGARQHGQHPLALSAMCSDMDDLKLAFECACDVLEVDPGLSLPENAALAEAMRGFFAASQGTMN
;
A
#
# COMPACT_ATOMS: atom_id res chain seq x y z
N ARG A 1 12.57 -1.09 1.57
CA ARG A 1 12.39 0.27 1.01
C ARG A 1 13.66 1.06 1.22
N PHE A 2 14.20 1.63 0.16
CA PHE A 2 15.39 2.49 0.26
C PHE A 2 14.97 3.91 0.67
N GLY A 3 15.61 4.45 1.71
CA GLY A 3 15.43 5.84 2.11
C GLY A 3 16.00 6.82 1.08
N VAL A 4 15.61 8.09 1.14
CA VAL A 4 16.05 9.14 0.20
C VAL A 4 17.57 9.25 0.18
N MET A 5 18.24 9.20 1.35
CA MET A 5 19.70 9.26 1.45
C MET A 5 20.39 8.07 0.78
N GLN A 6 19.85 6.85 0.93
CA GLN A 6 20.38 5.66 0.27
C GLN A 6 20.24 5.71 -1.25
N ARG A 7 19.14 6.29 -1.77
CA ARG A 7 18.94 6.50 -3.21
C ARG A 7 19.97 7.52 -3.75
N ALA A 8 20.14 8.63 -3.05
CA ALA A 8 21.13 9.65 -3.42
C ALA A 8 22.58 9.11 -3.40
N GLU A 9 22.89 8.24 -2.43
CA GLU A 9 24.19 7.58 -2.34
C GLU A 9 24.41 6.57 -3.47
N LEU A 10 23.37 5.82 -3.85
CA LEU A 10 23.43 4.91 -5.00
C LEU A 10 23.62 5.65 -6.32
N SER A 11 22.97 6.79 -6.51
CA SER A 11 23.13 7.62 -7.72
C SER A 11 24.54 8.19 -7.84
N ARG A 12 25.27 8.40 -6.73
CA ARG A 12 26.66 8.90 -6.71
C ARG A 12 27.71 7.81 -6.93
N LYS A 13 27.33 6.53 -6.95
CA LYS A 13 28.27 5.39 -7.14
C LYS A 13 28.67 5.14 -8.60
N GLY A 14 28.51 6.09 -9.50
CA GLY A 14 29.06 6.03 -10.85
C GLY A 14 30.58 6.16 -10.84
N ASP A 15 31.27 5.52 -11.79
CA ASP A 15 32.71 5.65 -11.98
C ASP A 15 33.03 7.02 -12.65
N GLY A 16 33.68 7.90 -11.90
CA GLY A 16 34.14 9.18 -12.42
C GLY A 16 33.02 10.23 -12.61
N GLU A 17 33.00 10.88 -13.78
CA GLU A 17 32.04 11.93 -14.13
C GLU A 17 30.65 11.42 -14.56
N LEU A 18 30.46 10.09 -14.66
CA LEU A 18 29.22 9.48 -15.13
C LEU A 18 28.30 9.11 -13.96
N SER A 19 27.09 9.66 -13.98
CA SER A 19 26.01 9.24 -13.05
C SER A 19 25.47 7.88 -13.44
N ALA A 20 25.10 7.05 -12.45
CA ALA A 20 24.45 5.78 -12.72
C ALA A 20 23.04 5.99 -13.30
N HIS A 21 22.68 5.20 -14.33
CA HIS A 21 21.31 5.16 -14.80
C HIS A 21 20.41 4.58 -13.70
N THR A 22 19.36 5.29 -13.33
CA THR A 22 18.48 4.92 -12.23
C THR A 22 17.09 4.56 -12.76
N LEU A 23 16.62 3.35 -12.46
CA LEU A 23 15.26 2.92 -12.72
C LEU A 23 14.53 2.71 -11.38
N VAL A 24 13.45 3.48 -11.17
CA VAL A 24 12.58 3.36 -10.01
C VAL A 24 11.31 2.63 -10.44
N MET A 25 11.01 1.51 -9.81
CA MET A 25 9.80 0.75 -10.08
C MET A 25 8.95 0.65 -8.81
N SER A 26 7.64 0.89 -8.94
CA SER A 26 6.67 0.71 -7.86
C SER A 26 5.51 -0.17 -8.33
N ALA A 27 5.12 -1.12 -7.48
CA ALA A 27 3.91 -1.91 -7.70
C ALA A 27 2.64 -1.18 -7.26
N THR A 28 2.79 -0.09 -6.49
CA THR A 28 1.68 0.80 -6.14
C THR A 28 1.58 1.88 -7.19
N PRO A 29 0.44 2.00 -7.89
CA PRO A 29 0.22 3.11 -8.78
C PRO A 29 0.31 4.44 -8.01
N ILE A 30 1.07 5.37 -8.55
CA ILE A 30 1.19 6.72 -8.02
C ILE A 30 0.41 7.62 -8.97
N PRO A 31 -0.51 8.47 -8.50
CA PRO A 31 -1.18 9.43 -9.35
C PRO A 31 -0.16 10.25 -10.17
N ARG A 32 -0.46 10.47 -11.46
CA ARG A 32 0.50 11.10 -12.38
C ARG A 32 1.04 12.43 -11.86
N THR A 33 0.15 13.27 -11.34
CA THR A 33 0.50 14.59 -10.79
C THR A 33 1.48 14.45 -9.63
N LEU A 34 1.24 13.48 -8.75
CA LEU A 34 2.11 13.21 -7.61
C LEU A 34 3.45 12.62 -8.04
N ALA A 35 3.46 11.76 -9.06
CA ALA A 35 4.69 11.22 -9.63
C ALA A 35 5.57 12.32 -10.24
N LEU A 36 4.98 13.28 -10.95
CA LEU A 36 5.70 14.44 -11.49
C LEU A 36 6.32 15.32 -10.40
N ILE A 37 5.63 15.48 -9.28
CA ILE A 37 6.13 16.28 -8.15
C ILE A 37 7.24 15.56 -7.39
N LEU A 38 7.08 14.25 -7.15
CA LEU A 38 8.05 13.46 -6.39
C LEU A 38 9.30 13.07 -7.19
N TYR A 39 9.16 12.97 -8.51
CA TYR A 39 10.17 12.46 -9.42
C TYR A 39 10.28 13.34 -10.67
N GLY A 40 10.20 14.68 -10.48
CA GLY A 40 10.16 15.64 -11.59
C GLY A 40 11.39 15.62 -12.51
N ASP A 41 12.47 14.97 -12.08
CA ASP A 41 13.69 14.70 -12.83
C ASP A 41 13.70 13.34 -13.55
N LEU A 42 12.64 12.55 -13.43
CA LEU A 42 12.55 11.22 -14.02
C LEU A 42 11.42 11.13 -15.05
N ASP A 43 11.71 10.47 -16.16
CA ASP A 43 10.68 10.06 -17.11
C ASP A 43 9.76 9.01 -16.52
N VAL A 44 8.45 9.20 -16.66
CA VAL A 44 7.44 8.29 -16.09
C VAL A 44 6.83 7.42 -17.19
N SER A 45 7.13 6.13 -17.13
CA SER A 45 6.48 5.12 -17.97
C SER A 45 5.39 4.39 -17.20
N ARG A 46 4.24 4.17 -17.83
CA ARG A 46 3.09 3.48 -17.24
C ARG A 46 2.87 2.15 -17.93
N VAL A 47 2.58 1.12 -17.14
CA VAL A 47 2.15 -0.18 -17.64
C VAL A 47 0.64 -0.26 -17.46
N ASP A 48 -0.11 0.00 -18.53
CA ASP A 48 -1.57 0.13 -18.54
C ASP A 48 -2.30 -1.14 -18.97
N GLU A 49 -1.58 -2.06 -19.63
CA GLU A 49 -2.16 -3.27 -20.16
C GLU A 49 -2.00 -4.47 -19.22
N MET A 50 -3.02 -5.30 -19.18
CA MET A 50 -2.97 -6.57 -18.47
C MET A 50 -2.30 -7.63 -19.34
N PRO A 51 -1.51 -8.55 -18.75
CA PRO A 51 -0.97 -9.69 -19.49
C PRO A 51 -2.08 -10.49 -20.19
N PRO A 52 -1.82 -11.03 -21.39
CA PRO A 52 -2.80 -11.83 -22.12
C PRO A 52 -3.34 -13.00 -21.29
N GLY A 53 -4.66 -13.20 -21.31
CA GLY A 53 -5.34 -14.27 -20.58
C GLY A 53 -5.63 -14.00 -19.12
N ARG A 54 -5.15 -12.90 -18.55
CA ARG A 54 -5.46 -12.53 -17.17
C ARG A 54 -6.91 -12.01 -17.04
N GLN A 55 -7.68 -12.62 -16.13
CA GLN A 55 -9.05 -12.20 -15.85
C GLN A 55 -9.10 -11.13 -14.76
N LYS A 56 -10.14 -10.29 -14.81
CA LYS A 56 -10.42 -9.32 -13.76
C LYS A 56 -10.86 -10.04 -12.49
N VAL A 57 -10.32 -9.63 -11.34
CA VAL A 57 -10.73 -10.16 -10.04
C VAL A 57 -12.06 -9.51 -9.64
N SER A 58 -13.07 -10.34 -9.37
CA SER A 58 -14.37 -9.88 -8.87
C SER A 58 -14.24 -9.55 -7.38
N THR A 59 -14.49 -8.29 -7.01
CA THR A 59 -14.33 -7.83 -5.62
C THR A 59 -15.70 -7.56 -5.00
N PHE A 60 -15.92 -8.04 -3.77
CA PHE A 60 -17.16 -7.87 -3.00
C PHE A 60 -16.84 -7.47 -1.57
N THR A 61 -17.70 -6.64 -0.99
CA THR A 61 -17.70 -6.34 0.45
C THR A 61 -18.86 -7.07 1.11
N VAL A 62 -18.58 -7.75 2.21
CA VAL A 62 -19.56 -8.50 3.00
C VAL A 62 -19.38 -8.19 4.49
N ASP A 63 -20.45 -8.35 5.25
CA ASP A 63 -20.41 -8.28 6.71
C ASP A 63 -20.39 -9.68 7.35
N GLU A 64 -20.31 -9.76 8.68
CA GLU A 64 -20.24 -11.02 9.40
C GLU A 64 -21.48 -11.91 9.21
N SER A 65 -22.62 -11.36 8.81
CA SER A 65 -23.83 -12.17 8.54
C SER A 65 -23.64 -13.12 7.35
N TYR A 66 -22.70 -12.83 6.46
CA TYR A 66 -22.34 -13.66 5.32
C TYR A 66 -21.32 -14.76 5.64
N ARG A 67 -20.83 -14.87 6.89
CA ARG A 67 -19.74 -15.77 7.30
C ARG A 67 -19.99 -17.23 6.89
N ALA A 68 -21.18 -17.75 7.14
CA ALA A 68 -21.51 -19.12 6.79
C ALA A 68 -21.44 -19.38 5.27
N ARG A 69 -21.89 -18.42 4.45
CA ARG A 69 -21.81 -18.51 2.98
C ARG A 69 -20.37 -18.42 2.49
N LEU A 70 -19.56 -17.53 3.10
CA LEU A 70 -18.15 -17.38 2.78
C LEU A 70 -17.39 -18.66 3.09
N ASN A 71 -17.61 -19.28 4.25
CA ASN A 71 -16.99 -20.56 4.61
C ASN A 71 -17.38 -21.67 3.64
N GLY A 72 -18.65 -21.74 3.23
CA GLY A 72 -19.09 -22.67 2.18
C GLY A 72 -18.43 -22.42 0.85
N PHE A 73 -18.18 -21.15 0.49
CA PHE A 73 -17.49 -20.80 -0.74
C PHE A 73 -16.01 -21.16 -0.71
N ILE A 74 -15.32 -20.95 0.42
CA ILE A 74 -13.92 -21.37 0.63
C ILE A 74 -13.80 -22.89 0.44
N ARG A 75 -14.70 -23.67 1.06
CA ARG A 75 -14.72 -25.12 0.94
C ARG A 75 -14.91 -25.56 -0.52
N LYS A 76 -15.86 -24.96 -1.21
CA LYS A 76 -16.09 -25.22 -2.63
C LYS A 76 -14.84 -24.94 -3.48
N GLN A 77 -14.13 -23.85 -3.21
CA GLN A 77 -12.90 -23.54 -3.92
C GLN A 77 -11.80 -24.60 -3.67
N ALA A 78 -11.66 -25.10 -2.44
CA ALA A 78 -10.74 -26.18 -2.11
C ALA A 78 -11.13 -27.50 -2.82
N GLU A 79 -12.41 -27.86 -2.85
CA GLU A 79 -12.93 -29.03 -3.58
C GLU A 79 -12.67 -28.96 -5.09
N GLU A 80 -12.66 -27.75 -5.67
CA GLU A 80 -12.33 -27.49 -7.08
C GLU A 80 -10.80 -27.46 -7.34
N GLY A 81 -9.97 -27.68 -6.31
CA GLY A 81 -8.50 -27.67 -6.40
C GLY A 81 -7.88 -26.27 -6.36
N HIS A 82 -8.67 -25.28 -6.00
CA HIS A 82 -8.21 -23.91 -5.85
C HIS A 82 -7.79 -23.61 -4.41
N ARG A 83 -6.94 -22.58 -4.25
CA ARG A 83 -6.39 -22.18 -2.96
C ARG A 83 -6.90 -20.82 -2.53
N THR A 84 -6.99 -20.65 -1.21
CA THR A 84 -7.50 -19.41 -0.60
C THR A 84 -6.46 -18.74 0.26
N TYR A 85 -6.28 -17.44 0.07
CA TYR A 85 -5.62 -16.57 1.03
C TYR A 85 -6.65 -15.95 1.97
N ILE A 86 -6.35 -15.96 3.26
CA ILE A 86 -7.09 -15.19 4.27
C ILE A 86 -6.10 -14.25 4.94
N VAL A 87 -6.33 -12.94 4.82
CA VAL A 87 -5.45 -11.91 5.39
C VAL A 87 -6.16 -11.25 6.56
N CYS A 88 -5.52 -11.30 7.72
CA CYS A 88 -5.96 -10.63 8.93
C CYS A 88 -5.07 -9.41 9.19
N PRO A 89 -5.59 -8.31 9.74
CA PRO A 89 -4.73 -7.21 10.18
C PRO A 89 -3.79 -7.71 11.27
N ALA A 90 -2.52 -7.26 11.22
CA ALA A 90 -1.55 -7.59 12.25
C ALA A 90 -2.00 -6.97 13.57
N ILE A 91 -2.08 -7.78 14.61
CA ILE A 91 -2.21 -7.32 15.99
C ILE A 91 -0.84 -7.50 16.63
N GLU A 92 -0.11 -6.43 16.82
CA GLU A 92 0.88 -6.40 17.87
C GLU A 92 0.10 -6.21 19.18
N ALA A 93 0.12 -7.22 20.04
CA ALA A 93 -0.23 -7.00 21.44
C ALA A 93 0.67 -5.85 21.92
N GLN A 94 0.05 -4.77 22.39
CA GLN A 94 0.80 -3.68 23.02
C GLN A 94 1.51 -4.27 24.23
N GLU A 95 2.79 -4.58 24.11
CA GLU A 95 3.65 -4.71 25.27
C GLU A 95 3.68 -3.33 25.89
N LYS A 96 3.05 -3.19 27.05
CA LYS A 96 3.20 -2.02 27.91
C LYS A 96 4.62 -2.11 28.44
N ASP A 97 5.47 -1.20 27.98
CA ASP A 97 6.74 -0.95 28.64
C ASP A 97 6.45 -0.58 30.10
N GLU A 98 7.32 -0.99 31.03
CA GLU A 98 7.17 -0.75 32.47
C GLU A 98 7.01 0.73 32.85
N ASP A 99 7.19 1.64 31.90
CA ASP A 99 7.12 3.10 32.08
C ASP A 99 5.79 3.71 31.57
N GLY A 100 4.82 2.90 31.14
CA GLY A 100 3.48 3.39 30.76
C GLY A 100 3.41 4.15 29.41
N SER A 101 4.49 4.22 28.65
CA SER A 101 4.49 4.80 27.30
C SER A 101 4.17 3.73 26.27
N VAL A 102 3.16 4.00 25.46
CA VAL A 102 2.71 3.12 24.37
C VAL A 102 3.60 3.38 23.15
N SER A 103 4.67 2.61 22.99
CA SER A 103 5.49 2.58 21.78
C SER A 103 5.13 1.37 20.92
N GLY A 104 4.12 1.53 20.08
CA GLY A 104 3.71 0.54 19.08
C GLY A 104 3.66 1.20 17.71
N SER A 105 4.71 1.07 16.91
CA SER A 105 4.69 1.46 15.50
C SER A 105 4.05 0.35 14.70
N ILE A 106 2.77 0.49 14.38
CA ILE A 106 2.10 -0.37 13.41
C ILE A 106 2.55 0.10 12.03
N VAL A 107 3.46 -0.64 11.42
CA VAL A 107 3.91 -0.38 10.05
C VAL A 107 2.73 -0.53 9.11
N GLY A 108 2.21 0.60 8.62
CA GLY A 108 1.19 0.65 7.57
C GLY A 108 -0.26 0.84 7.99
N LEU A 109 -0.55 1.13 9.25
CA LEU A 109 -1.91 1.46 9.70
C LEU A 109 -1.99 2.93 10.12
N ASP A 110 -2.72 3.74 9.36
CA ASP A 110 -3.14 5.09 9.77
C ASP A 110 -4.23 4.96 10.84
N TYR A 111 -3.83 5.12 12.11
CA TYR A 111 -4.74 5.13 13.23
C TYR A 111 -4.99 6.58 13.68
N ARG A 112 -6.10 7.17 13.30
CA ARG A 112 -6.68 8.31 14.00
C ARG A 112 -7.83 7.81 14.86
N ALA A 113 -7.63 7.86 16.17
CA ALA A 113 -8.61 7.49 17.18
C ALA A 113 -9.84 8.40 17.13
N GLY A 114 -10.94 7.88 16.60
CA GLY A 114 -12.29 8.33 16.92
C GLY A 114 -12.91 7.23 17.77
N GLN A 115 -13.30 7.55 18.98
CA GLN A 115 -13.87 6.64 19.97
C GLN A 115 -15.21 6.08 19.49
N GLU A 116 -15.21 4.91 18.88
CA GLU A 116 -16.35 3.98 18.86
C GLU A 116 -15.86 2.62 19.30
N ALA A 117 -16.68 1.88 20.06
CA ALA A 117 -16.37 0.56 20.58
C ALA A 117 -15.85 -0.32 19.44
N GLN A 118 -14.56 -0.68 19.51
CA GLN A 118 -13.88 -1.41 18.44
C GLN A 118 -14.38 -2.86 18.44
N PRO A 119 -14.84 -3.38 17.28
CA PRO A 119 -15.07 -4.81 17.16
C PRO A 119 -13.77 -5.55 17.48
N GLU A 120 -13.86 -6.61 18.29
CA GLU A 120 -12.71 -7.43 18.68
C GLU A 120 -11.95 -7.86 17.43
N LEU A 121 -10.68 -7.50 17.37
CA LEU A 121 -9.80 -7.90 16.29
C LEU A 121 -9.56 -9.40 16.38
N LYS A 122 -9.90 -10.12 15.34
CA LYS A 122 -9.57 -11.53 15.25
C LYS A 122 -8.05 -11.67 15.26
N SER A 123 -7.51 -12.30 16.31
CA SER A 123 -6.12 -12.72 16.29
C SER A 123 -5.94 -13.73 15.16
N ALA A 124 -4.98 -13.50 14.28
CA ALA A 124 -4.74 -14.41 13.17
C ALA A 124 -4.40 -15.83 13.65
N VAL A 125 -3.74 -15.95 14.79
CA VAL A 125 -3.37 -17.23 15.39
C VAL A 125 -4.62 -17.98 15.87
N GLU A 126 -5.46 -17.34 16.68
CA GLU A 126 -6.70 -17.90 17.18
C GLU A 126 -7.68 -18.21 16.03
N TYR A 127 -7.72 -17.32 15.05
CA TYR A 127 -8.55 -17.50 13.90
C TYR A 127 -8.10 -18.67 13.03
N ALA A 128 -6.81 -18.82 12.78
CA ALA A 128 -6.27 -19.96 12.04
C ALA A 128 -6.53 -21.28 12.78
N GLU A 129 -6.40 -21.28 14.11
CA GLU A 129 -6.72 -22.47 14.93
C GLU A 129 -8.20 -22.82 14.86
N LYS A 130 -9.09 -21.83 14.97
CA LYS A 130 -10.53 -22.02 14.81
C LYS A 130 -10.89 -22.53 13.43
N LEU A 131 -10.25 -22.01 12.37
CA LEU A 131 -10.47 -22.50 11.02
C LEU A 131 -10.05 -23.96 10.90
N ARG A 132 -8.92 -24.36 11.48
CA ARG A 132 -8.35 -25.71 11.42
C ARG A 132 -9.18 -26.72 12.21
N THR A 133 -9.66 -26.35 13.39
CA THR A 133 -10.30 -27.31 14.32
C THR A 133 -11.80 -27.37 14.19
N GLU A 134 -12.46 -26.24 13.93
CA GLU A 134 -13.93 -26.14 13.98
C GLU A 134 -14.56 -25.97 12.60
N ILE A 135 -13.97 -25.16 11.72
CA ILE A 135 -14.62 -24.74 10.47
C ILE A 135 -14.22 -25.64 9.31
N PHE A 136 -12.91 -25.92 9.15
CA PHE A 136 -12.35 -26.72 8.07
C PHE A 136 -11.45 -27.85 8.58
N PRO A 137 -11.97 -28.78 9.41
CA PRO A 137 -11.16 -29.89 9.95
C PRO A 137 -10.68 -30.87 8.85
N ASP A 138 -11.26 -30.80 7.68
CA ASP A 138 -10.99 -31.60 6.48
C ASP A 138 -10.03 -30.92 5.49
N LEU A 139 -9.69 -29.62 5.70
CA LEU A 139 -8.78 -28.87 4.84
C LEU A 139 -7.44 -28.63 5.53
N CYS A 140 -6.38 -28.54 4.73
CA CYS A 140 -5.07 -28.11 5.22
C CYS A 140 -5.03 -26.59 5.38
N VAL A 141 -5.15 -26.11 6.62
CA VAL A 141 -5.07 -24.68 6.97
C VAL A 141 -3.71 -24.41 7.61
N GLU A 142 -2.95 -23.46 7.06
CA GLU A 142 -1.63 -23.07 7.59
C GLU A 142 -1.61 -21.58 7.90
N LEU A 143 -0.79 -21.20 8.89
CA LEU A 143 -0.61 -19.81 9.31
C LEU A 143 0.77 -19.31 8.92
N MET A 144 0.83 -18.10 8.36
CA MET A 144 2.07 -17.37 8.09
C MET A 144 2.00 -15.98 8.75
N HIS A 145 3.00 -15.61 9.54
CA HIS A 145 3.03 -14.31 10.24
C HIS A 145 4.40 -13.64 10.21
N GLY A 146 4.42 -12.34 10.51
CA GLY A 146 5.61 -11.49 10.41
C GLY A 146 6.81 -11.97 11.21
N LYS A 147 6.59 -12.58 12.41
CA LYS A 147 7.64 -13.06 13.32
C LYS A 147 8.35 -14.36 12.87
N MET A 148 7.82 -15.06 11.86
CA MET A 148 8.47 -16.25 11.28
C MET A 148 9.77 -15.87 10.56
N LYS A 149 10.77 -16.77 10.62
CA LYS A 149 12.01 -16.61 9.86
C LYS A 149 11.74 -16.73 8.36
N THR A 150 12.57 -16.09 7.54
CA THR A 150 12.40 -16.09 6.08
C THR A 150 12.33 -17.52 5.52
N ALA A 151 13.21 -18.41 5.94
CA ALA A 151 13.21 -19.80 5.51
C ALA A 151 11.92 -20.56 5.84
N GLU A 152 11.28 -20.27 6.98
CA GLU A 152 10.00 -20.86 7.36
C GLU A 152 8.86 -20.32 6.47
N LYS A 153 8.86 -19.03 6.19
CA LYS A 153 7.91 -18.41 5.27
C LYS A 153 8.04 -18.99 3.85
N ASP A 154 9.27 -19.14 3.38
CA ASP A 154 9.54 -19.71 2.06
C ASP A 154 9.07 -21.17 1.99
N ALA A 155 9.28 -21.97 3.03
CA ALA A 155 8.80 -23.34 3.11
C ALA A 155 7.26 -23.44 3.09
N VAL A 156 6.56 -22.59 3.86
CA VAL A 156 5.08 -22.53 3.85
C VAL A 156 4.58 -22.12 2.47
N MET A 157 5.19 -21.11 1.85
CA MET A 157 4.81 -20.66 0.51
C MET A 157 5.06 -21.72 -0.56
N ALA A 158 6.15 -22.48 -0.46
CA ALA A 158 6.44 -23.60 -1.38
C ALA A 158 5.38 -24.70 -1.28
N ARG A 159 4.98 -25.09 -0.06
CA ARG A 159 3.91 -26.06 0.20
C ARG A 159 2.56 -25.56 -0.31
N PHE A 160 2.25 -24.27 -0.10
CA PHE A 160 1.04 -23.65 -0.63
C PHE A 160 1.04 -23.64 -2.17
N ALA A 161 2.15 -23.32 -2.79
CA ALA A 161 2.29 -23.38 -4.24
C ALA A 161 2.21 -24.82 -4.79
N ALA A 162 2.71 -25.81 -4.04
CA ALA A 162 2.61 -27.23 -4.40
C ALA A 162 1.19 -27.83 -4.23
N GLY A 163 0.27 -27.11 -3.53
CA GLY A 163 -1.10 -27.58 -3.28
C GLY A 163 -1.25 -28.47 -2.06
N GLU A 164 -0.28 -28.47 -1.18
CA GLU A 164 -0.35 -29.17 0.11
C GLU A 164 -1.14 -28.38 1.15
N ILE A 165 -1.40 -27.11 0.90
CA ILE A 165 -2.15 -26.20 1.77
C ILE A 165 -3.32 -25.63 0.97
N ASP A 166 -4.53 -25.79 1.46
CA ASP A 166 -5.77 -25.30 0.85
C ASP A 166 -6.04 -23.84 1.22
N VAL A 167 -5.80 -23.50 2.49
CA VAL A 167 -6.09 -22.18 3.05
C VAL A 167 -4.85 -21.63 3.77
N LEU A 168 -4.33 -20.52 3.28
CA LEU A 168 -3.22 -19.82 3.91
C LEU A 168 -3.72 -18.58 4.64
N VAL A 169 -3.66 -18.60 5.97
CA VAL A 169 -3.95 -17.45 6.83
C VAL A 169 -2.69 -16.62 7.02
N SER A 170 -2.75 -15.32 6.85
CA SER A 170 -1.60 -14.43 7.02
C SER A 170 -1.93 -13.15 7.78
N THR A 171 -0.98 -12.62 8.58
CA THR A 171 -1.17 -11.38 9.35
C THR A 171 -0.74 -10.13 8.61
N THR A 172 0.08 -10.23 7.57
CA THR A 172 0.61 -9.07 6.86
C THR A 172 0.96 -9.44 5.44
N VAL A 173 1.24 -8.38 4.70
CA VAL A 173 1.56 -8.39 3.29
C VAL A 173 2.32 -9.67 2.93
N ILE A 174 1.66 -10.49 2.13
CA ILE A 174 2.30 -11.60 1.43
C ILE A 174 3.26 -10.95 0.42
N GLU A 175 4.36 -10.39 0.94
CA GLU A 175 5.41 -9.71 0.15
C GLU A 175 6.27 -10.72 -0.63
N VAL A 176 6.15 -11.99 -0.29
CA VAL A 176 6.91 -13.04 -0.96
C VAL A 176 6.43 -13.17 -2.40
N GLY A 177 7.33 -12.92 -3.34
CA GLY A 177 7.06 -12.87 -4.79
C GLY A 177 6.71 -14.20 -5.43
N VAL A 178 6.19 -15.18 -4.68
CA VAL A 178 5.78 -16.48 -5.22
C VAL A 178 4.47 -16.31 -5.99
N ASN A 179 4.51 -16.78 -7.23
CA ASN A 179 3.33 -16.82 -8.08
C ASN A 179 2.58 -18.13 -7.85
N VAL A 180 1.32 -18.05 -7.39
CA VAL A 180 0.44 -19.21 -7.19
C VAL A 180 -0.80 -19.02 -8.08
N PRO A 181 -0.77 -19.50 -9.33
CA PRO A 181 -1.86 -19.31 -10.29
C PRO A 181 -3.18 -19.91 -9.84
N GLU A 182 -3.16 -20.98 -9.04
CA GLU A 182 -4.32 -21.69 -8.52
C GLU A 182 -4.93 -21.01 -7.29
N ALA A 183 -4.31 -19.96 -6.75
CA ALA A 183 -4.91 -19.13 -5.72
C ALA A 183 -5.94 -18.18 -6.35
N THR A 184 -7.21 -18.57 -6.26
CA THR A 184 -8.34 -17.87 -6.88
C THR A 184 -9.14 -17.03 -5.91
N LEU A 185 -9.00 -17.25 -4.61
CA LEU A 185 -9.77 -16.53 -3.59
C LEU A 185 -8.86 -15.79 -2.61
N MET A 186 -9.11 -14.49 -2.47
CA MET A 186 -8.54 -13.63 -1.44
C MET A 186 -9.65 -13.20 -0.48
N VAL A 187 -9.51 -13.48 0.79
CA VAL A 187 -10.38 -12.98 1.86
C VAL A 187 -9.57 -12.00 2.71
N VAL A 188 -10.09 -10.82 2.93
CA VAL A 188 -9.46 -9.81 3.80
C VAL A 188 -10.38 -9.55 4.99
N GLU A 189 -9.95 -9.95 6.16
CA GLU A 189 -10.67 -9.74 7.43
C GLU A 189 -10.46 -8.32 7.93
N ASN A 190 -11.51 -7.70 8.50
CA ASN A 190 -11.48 -6.32 8.96
C ASN A 190 -10.90 -5.37 7.90
N ALA A 191 -11.42 -5.47 6.68
CA ALA A 191 -10.88 -4.80 5.50
C ALA A 191 -10.82 -3.27 5.63
N GLU A 192 -11.65 -2.67 6.48
CA GLU A 192 -11.63 -1.24 6.80
C GLU A 192 -10.33 -0.75 7.43
N ARG A 193 -9.52 -1.66 7.97
CA ARG A 193 -8.22 -1.33 8.58
C ARG A 193 -7.08 -1.23 7.59
N PHE A 194 -7.29 -1.67 6.36
CA PHE A 194 -6.29 -1.61 5.31
C PHE A 194 -6.47 -0.34 4.47
N GLY A 195 -5.35 0.23 4.04
CA GLY A 195 -5.34 1.30 3.05
C GLY A 195 -5.72 0.78 1.66
N LEU A 196 -6.23 1.66 0.79
CA LEU A 196 -6.62 1.30 -0.59
C LEU A 196 -5.47 0.67 -1.38
N SER A 197 -4.26 1.22 -1.26
CA SER A 197 -3.07 0.68 -1.91
C SER A 197 -2.73 -0.73 -1.43
N GLN A 198 -2.89 -1.02 -0.13
CA GLN A 198 -2.68 -2.36 0.43
C GLN A 198 -3.73 -3.35 -0.07
N LEU A 199 -5.02 -2.97 -0.06
CA LEU A 199 -6.10 -3.80 -0.59
C LEU A 199 -5.88 -4.11 -2.08
N HIS A 200 -5.42 -3.13 -2.85
CA HIS A 200 -5.07 -3.32 -4.25
C HIS A 200 -3.93 -4.33 -4.44
N GLN A 201 -2.87 -4.25 -3.64
CA GLN A 201 -1.76 -5.21 -3.66
C GLN A 201 -2.22 -6.62 -3.28
N LEU A 202 -3.03 -6.76 -2.21
CA LEU A 202 -3.60 -8.03 -1.78
C LEU A 202 -4.46 -8.65 -2.87
N ARG A 203 -5.39 -7.88 -3.46
CA ARG A 203 -6.19 -8.33 -4.60
C ARG A 203 -5.32 -8.81 -5.77
N GLY A 204 -4.21 -8.14 -6.02
CA GLY A 204 -3.25 -8.51 -7.06
C GLY A 204 -2.50 -9.83 -6.82
N ARG A 205 -2.65 -10.46 -5.65
CA ARG A 205 -2.06 -11.78 -5.36
C ARG A 205 -2.87 -12.92 -5.93
N VAL A 206 -4.13 -12.72 -6.24
CA VAL A 206 -5.01 -13.68 -6.93
C VAL A 206 -5.28 -13.23 -8.38
N GLY A 207 -5.91 -14.09 -9.18
CA GLY A 207 -6.19 -13.80 -10.58
C GLY A 207 -4.93 -13.83 -11.46
N ARG A 208 -3.97 -14.68 -11.13
CA ARG A 208 -2.73 -14.88 -11.91
C ARG A 208 -2.82 -16.08 -12.85
N GLY A 209 -3.81 -16.93 -12.65
CA GLY A 209 -4.15 -18.05 -13.52
C GLY A 209 -5.20 -17.68 -14.57
N LYS A 210 -5.74 -18.72 -15.21
CA LYS A 210 -6.82 -18.61 -16.21
C LYS A 210 -8.21 -18.63 -15.56
N ASP A 211 -8.27 -19.06 -14.30
CA ASP A 211 -9.51 -19.27 -13.59
C ASP A 211 -10.06 -17.96 -13.02
N LYS A 212 -11.39 -17.91 -12.92
CA LYS A 212 -12.06 -16.77 -12.33
C LYS A 212 -11.63 -16.62 -10.88
N SER A 213 -11.37 -15.40 -10.46
CA SER A 213 -10.84 -15.11 -9.12
C SER A 213 -11.66 -14.07 -8.40
N TRP A 214 -11.65 -14.15 -7.07
CA TRP A 214 -12.47 -13.31 -6.21
C TRP A 214 -11.63 -12.70 -5.09
N CYS A 215 -12.04 -11.49 -4.69
CA CYS A 215 -11.52 -10.79 -3.51
C CYS A 215 -12.71 -10.41 -2.63
N ILE A 216 -12.80 -10.99 -1.44
CA ILE A 216 -13.88 -10.76 -0.48
C ILE A 216 -13.34 -9.91 0.66
N LEU A 217 -13.90 -8.72 0.81
CA LEU A 217 -13.55 -7.75 1.85
C LEU A 217 -14.58 -7.87 2.97
N VAL A 218 -14.18 -8.42 4.12
CA VAL A 218 -15.05 -8.59 5.27
C VAL A 218 -14.95 -7.38 6.17
N SER A 219 -16.06 -6.70 6.43
CA SER A 219 -16.09 -5.50 7.26
C SER A 219 -17.47 -5.25 7.87
N ASP A 220 -17.51 -5.03 9.18
CA ASP A 220 -18.69 -4.59 9.93
C ASP A 220 -18.68 -3.09 10.21
N SER A 221 -17.71 -2.35 9.65
CA SER A 221 -17.57 -0.92 9.88
C SER A 221 -18.75 -0.13 9.33
N LYS A 222 -19.30 0.74 10.16
CA LYS A 222 -20.35 1.69 9.81
C LYS A 222 -19.81 3.05 9.32
N GLY A 223 -18.51 3.28 9.47
CA GLY A 223 -17.86 4.54 9.12
C GLY A 223 -17.98 4.86 7.62
N GLN A 224 -18.31 6.10 7.29
CA GLN A 224 -18.55 6.53 5.91
C GLN A 224 -17.29 6.41 5.05
N THR A 225 -16.15 6.85 5.55
CA THR A 225 -14.86 6.78 4.83
C THR A 225 -14.43 5.34 4.56
N ALA A 226 -14.68 4.42 5.51
CA ALA A 226 -14.40 3.00 5.31
C ALA A 226 -15.28 2.43 4.19
N LYS A 227 -16.57 2.73 4.20
CA LYS A 227 -17.52 2.31 3.16
C LYS A 227 -17.12 2.82 1.77
N GLU A 228 -16.73 4.08 1.67
CA GLU A 228 -16.29 4.68 0.41
C GLU A 228 -15.02 4.00 -0.13
N ARG A 229 -14.03 3.73 0.74
CA ARG A 229 -12.82 2.98 0.36
C ARG A 229 -13.16 1.58 -0.16
N LEU A 230 -13.94 0.81 0.59
CA LEU A 230 -14.31 -0.56 0.21
C LEU A 230 -15.17 -0.56 -1.07
N LYS A 231 -16.08 0.39 -1.23
CA LYS A 231 -16.86 0.58 -2.45
C LYS A 231 -15.97 0.83 -3.67
N THR A 232 -14.97 1.71 -3.54
CA THR A 232 -13.99 1.97 -4.60
C THR A 232 -13.29 0.69 -5.05
N MET A 233 -12.90 -0.19 -4.11
CA MET A 233 -12.30 -1.48 -4.43
C MET A 233 -13.23 -2.41 -5.22
N CYS A 234 -14.53 -2.35 -4.97
CA CYS A 234 -15.55 -3.14 -5.69
C CYS A 234 -15.82 -2.59 -7.10
N GLU A 235 -15.77 -1.27 -7.29
CA GLU A 235 -16.16 -0.61 -8.54
C GLU A 235 -15.06 -0.67 -9.61
N THR A 236 -13.78 -0.70 -9.21
CA THR A 236 -12.68 -0.67 -10.18
C THR A 236 -11.55 -1.63 -9.88
N ASN A 237 -10.96 -2.18 -10.96
CA ASN A 237 -9.70 -2.92 -10.90
C ASN A 237 -8.49 -2.04 -11.31
N ASP A 238 -8.75 -0.81 -11.78
CA ASP A 238 -7.72 0.13 -12.20
C ASP A 238 -6.99 0.71 -10.99
N GLY A 239 -5.70 0.39 -10.87
CA GLY A 239 -4.88 0.82 -9.76
C GLY A 239 -4.66 2.34 -9.71
N TYR A 240 -4.67 3.03 -10.86
CA TYR A 240 -4.53 4.49 -10.90
C TYR A 240 -5.77 5.18 -10.34
N LYS A 241 -6.97 4.69 -10.69
CA LYS A 241 -8.22 5.21 -10.11
C LYS A 241 -8.29 4.98 -8.60
N ILE A 242 -7.79 3.80 -8.14
CA ILE A 242 -7.71 3.49 -6.71
C ILE A 242 -6.74 4.45 -6.02
N ALA A 243 -5.56 4.68 -6.58
CA ALA A 243 -4.57 5.60 -6.02
C ALA A 243 -5.05 7.05 -6.00
N GLN A 244 -5.73 7.49 -7.05
CA GLN A 244 -6.35 8.81 -7.09
C GLN A 244 -7.41 8.96 -5.99
N LYS A 245 -8.26 7.95 -5.82
CA LYS A 245 -9.29 7.96 -4.77
C LYS A 245 -8.69 7.90 -3.36
N ASP A 246 -7.59 7.16 -3.17
CA ASP A 246 -6.86 7.14 -1.90
C ASP A 246 -6.31 8.54 -1.56
N LEU A 247 -5.76 9.24 -2.55
CA LEU A 247 -5.28 10.62 -2.41
C LEU A 247 -6.42 11.60 -2.07
N GLU A 248 -7.57 11.51 -2.76
CA GLU A 248 -8.75 12.33 -2.46
C GLU A 248 -9.27 12.13 -1.03
N LEU A 249 -9.30 10.88 -0.56
CA LEU A 249 -9.82 10.54 0.77
C LEU A 249 -8.87 10.89 1.92
N ARG A 250 -7.55 10.86 1.68
CA ARG A 250 -6.53 11.18 2.70
C ARG A 250 -6.15 12.64 2.68
N GLY A 251 -6.24 13.28 1.52
CA GLY A 251 -5.68 14.59 1.26
C GLY A 251 -4.17 14.55 0.96
N PRO A 252 -3.66 15.54 0.24
CA PRO A 252 -2.26 15.60 -0.17
C PRO A 252 -1.28 15.68 1.03
N GLY A 253 -1.66 16.33 2.12
CA GLY A 253 -0.82 16.51 3.30
C GLY A 253 -0.40 15.20 3.97
N ASP A 254 -1.33 14.28 4.19
CA ASP A 254 -1.06 12.97 4.81
C ASP A 254 -0.23 12.06 3.88
N TYR A 255 -0.38 12.22 2.56
CA TYR A 255 0.39 11.45 1.59
C TYR A 255 1.88 11.82 1.62
N PHE A 256 2.19 13.11 1.64
CA PHE A 256 3.57 13.61 1.73
C PHE A 256 4.21 13.26 3.08
N ALA A 257 3.45 13.30 4.18
CA ALA A 257 3.96 12.97 5.50
C ALA A 257 4.41 11.49 5.61
N ASN A 258 3.71 10.58 4.96
CA ASN A 258 4.00 9.14 5.01
C ASN A 258 5.09 8.69 4.03
N GLU A 259 5.12 9.26 2.81
CA GLU A 259 6.11 8.90 1.79
C GLU A 259 7.49 9.53 2.07
N ALA A 260 7.54 10.72 2.64
CA ALA A 260 8.79 11.43 2.91
C ALA A 260 9.55 10.92 4.15
N GLY A 261 9.00 9.93 4.90
CA GLY A 261 9.66 9.42 6.10
C GLY A 261 9.78 10.46 7.21
N ALA A 262 8.91 11.44 7.23
CA ALA A 262 8.98 12.67 7.99
C ALA A 262 8.66 12.54 9.48
N ARG A 263 9.03 11.45 10.13
CA ARG A 263 8.93 11.32 11.60
C ARG A 263 10.20 11.69 12.36
N GLN A 264 11.20 12.27 11.73
CA GLN A 264 12.39 12.75 12.44
C GLN A 264 12.59 14.26 12.26
N HIS A 265 12.26 14.97 13.33
CA HIS A 265 12.65 16.35 13.69
C HIS A 265 12.09 17.49 12.83
N GLY A 266 10.96 17.99 13.28
CA GLY A 266 10.62 19.40 13.46
C GLY A 266 11.22 20.42 12.52
N GLN A 267 10.86 20.50 11.34
CA GLN A 267 10.63 21.65 10.47
C GLN A 267 10.57 21.14 9.04
N HIS A 268 9.37 21.14 8.52
CA HIS A 268 9.10 20.58 7.20
C HIS A 268 9.32 21.56 6.08
N PRO A 269 9.81 21.10 4.91
CA PRO A 269 9.57 21.76 3.62
C PRO A 269 8.07 21.86 3.27
N LEU A 270 7.20 21.45 4.15
CA LEU A 270 5.77 21.22 3.98
C LEU A 270 4.87 22.39 4.40
N ALA A 271 5.37 23.61 4.38
CA ALA A 271 4.51 24.74 4.07
C ALA A 271 3.75 24.51 2.74
N LEU A 272 4.35 23.74 1.81
CA LEU A 272 3.70 23.31 0.56
C LEU A 272 2.50 22.39 0.77
N SER A 273 2.50 21.45 1.71
CA SER A 273 1.34 20.57 1.96
C SER A 273 0.17 21.31 2.60
N ALA A 274 0.45 22.38 3.35
CA ALA A 274 -0.58 23.25 3.91
C ALA A 274 -1.11 24.25 2.87
N MET A 275 -0.33 24.59 1.85
CA MET A 275 -0.71 25.51 0.79
C MET A 275 -1.41 24.84 -0.39
N CYS A 276 -1.16 23.55 -0.63
CA CYS A 276 -1.78 22.80 -1.73
C CYS A 276 -2.88 21.88 -1.22
N SER A 277 -4.03 22.48 -0.90
CA SER A 277 -5.26 21.72 -0.63
C SER A 277 -5.90 21.17 -1.91
N ASP A 278 -5.47 21.63 -3.08
CA ASP A 278 -6.03 21.27 -4.39
C ASP A 278 -4.94 20.70 -5.31
N MET A 279 -5.24 19.56 -5.94
CA MET A 279 -4.35 18.90 -6.91
C MET A 279 -4.27 19.67 -8.23
N ASP A 280 -5.28 20.45 -8.56
CA ASP A 280 -5.31 21.27 -9.77
C ASP A 280 -4.36 22.48 -9.61
N ASP A 281 -4.27 23.05 -8.41
CA ASP A 281 -3.29 24.11 -8.09
C ASP A 281 -1.85 23.58 -8.19
N LEU A 282 -1.58 22.38 -7.71
CA LEU A 282 -0.26 21.74 -7.84
C LEU A 282 0.12 21.48 -9.28
N LYS A 283 -0.82 21.03 -10.10
CA LYS A 283 -0.60 20.80 -11.52
C LYS A 283 -0.30 22.12 -12.26
N LEU A 284 -1.10 23.14 -11.98
CA LEU A 284 -0.91 24.47 -12.55
C LEU A 284 0.46 25.06 -12.16
N ALA A 285 0.84 24.94 -10.88
CA ALA A 285 2.15 25.40 -10.40
C ALA A 285 3.30 24.67 -11.10
N PHE A 286 3.17 23.36 -11.32
CA PHE A 286 4.18 22.58 -12.05
C PHE A 286 4.27 23.01 -13.51
N GLU A 287 3.14 23.16 -14.22
CA GLU A 287 3.09 23.64 -15.60
C GLU A 287 3.73 25.02 -15.72
N CYS A 288 3.37 25.96 -14.85
CA CYS A 288 4.00 27.29 -14.81
C CYS A 288 5.52 27.25 -14.55
N ALA A 289 5.97 26.36 -13.65
CA ALA A 289 7.39 26.20 -13.39
C ALA A 289 8.15 25.66 -14.61
N CYS A 290 7.56 24.70 -15.34
CA CYS A 290 8.14 24.21 -16.59
C CYS A 290 8.24 25.30 -17.65
N ASP A 291 7.18 26.11 -17.85
CA ASP A 291 7.16 27.21 -18.81
C ASP A 291 8.25 28.26 -18.49
N VAL A 292 8.42 28.60 -17.21
CA VAL A 292 9.45 29.55 -16.79
C VAL A 292 10.85 28.97 -17.03
N LEU A 293 11.10 27.71 -16.68
CA LEU A 293 12.41 27.07 -16.82
C LEU A 293 12.76 26.77 -18.29
N GLU A 294 11.76 26.58 -19.16
CA GLU A 294 12.01 26.44 -20.61
C GLU A 294 12.58 27.75 -21.22
N VAL A 295 12.12 28.90 -20.74
CA VAL A 295 12.54 30.23 -21.24
C VAL A 295 13.79 30.74 -20.51
N ASP A 296 13.86 30.51 -19.18
CA ASP A 296 14.94 31.02 -18.31
C ASP A 296 15.41 29.93 -17.32
N PRO A 297 16.17 28.93 -17.76
CA PRO A 297 16.65 27.84 -16.91
C PRO A 297 17.44 28.28 -15.68
N GLY A 298 18.06 29.42 -15.74
CA GLY A 298 18.90 29.98 -14.67
C GLY A 298 18.20 31.00 -13.78
N LEU A 299 16.91 31.31 -14.04
CA LEU A 299 16.13 32.36 -13.38
C LEU A 299 16.92 33.70 -13.36
N SER A 300 17.56 34.03 -14.48
CA SER A 300 18.45 35.19 -14.63
C SER A 300 17.74 36.44 -15.16
N LEU A 301 16.56 36.29 -15.74
CA LEU A 301 15.76 37.39 -16.23
C LEU A 301 15.22 38.27 -15.09
N PRO A 302 15.17 39.62 -15.28
CA PRO A 302 14.69 40.53 -14.24
C PRO A 302 13.29 40.20 -13.71
N GLU A 303 12.42 39.70 -14.56
CA GLU A 303 11.04 39.28 -14.21
C GLU A 303 11.02 38.07 -13.26
N ASN A 304 12.03 37.21 -13.30
CA ASN A 304 12.17 36.04 -12.46
C ASN A 304 13.02 36.29 -11.19
N ALA A 305 13.51 37.50 -10.96
CA ALA A 305 14.42 37.83 -9.85
C ALA A 305 13.79 37.50 -8.46
N ALA A 306 12.51 37.80 -8.27
CA ALA A 306 11.79 37.50 -7.03
C ALA A 306 11.65 35.99 -6.79
N LEU A 307 11.40 35.21 -7.85
CA LEU A 307 11.35 33.76 -7.80
C LEU A 307 12.72 33.17 -7.46
N ALA A 308 13.79 33.67 -8.12
CA ALA A 308 15.17 33.26 -7.85
C ALA A 308 15.58 33.52 -6.39
N GLU A 309 15.16 34.65 -5.81
CA GLU A 309 15.44 34.98 -4.41
C GLU A 309 14.67 34.06 -3.46
N ALA A 310 13.38 33.83 -3.70
CA ALA A 310 12.56 32.91 -2.92
C ALA A 310 13.11 31.46 -2.93
N MET A 311 13.54 30.98 -4.11
CA MET A 311 14.20 29.69 -4.28
C MET A 311 15.50 29.57 -3.49
N ARG A 312 16.36 30.57 -3.57
CA ARG A 312 17.60 30.60 -2.77
C ARG A 312 17.33 30.57 -1.28
N GLY A 313 16.34 31.33 -0.80
CA GLY A 313 15.92 31.31 0.59
C GLY A 313 15.40 29.93 1.04
N PHE A 314 14.63 29.27 0.20
CA PHE A 314 14.12 27.92 0.45
C PHE A 314 15.23 26.87 0.56
N PHE A 315 16.19 26.87 -0.37
CA PHE A 315 17.32 25.93 -0.33
C PHE A 315 18.30 26.23 0.82
N ALA A 316 18.54 27.51 1.15
CA ALA A 316 19.38 27.87 2.29
C ALA A 316 18.76 27.38 3.63
N ALA A 317 17.44 27.50 3.80
CA ALA A 317 16.73 27.00 4.96
C ALA A 317 16.78 25.46 5.06
N SER A 318 16.71 24.73 3.93
CA SER A 318 16.77 23.27 3.90
C SER A 318 18.19 22.72 4.15
N GLN A 319 19.24 23.45 3.82
CA GLN A 319 20.63 23.08 4.13
C GLN A 319 21.01 23.31 5.59
N GLY A 320 20.38 24.27 6.27
CA GLY A 320 20.59 24.56 7.69
C GLY A 320 20.06 23.47 8.65
N THR A 321 19.23 22.55 8.16
CA THR A 321 18.67 21.42 8.94
C THR A 321 19.45 20.11 8.77
N MET A 322 20.57 20.13 8.05
CA MET A 322 21.42 18.94 7.81
C MET A 322 22.70 18.90 8.67
N ASN A 323 22.82 19.73 9.72
CA ASN A 323 23.93 19.67 10.68
C ASN A 323 23.48 19.06 12.02
#